data_217c2c7f0a0e5b530cbf6fc43d3f4bef
#
_entry.id   217c2c7f0a0e5b530cbf6fc43d3f4bef
#
_cell.length_a   1.000
_cell.length_b   1.000
_cell.length_c   1.000
_cell.angle_alpha   90.00
_cell.angle_beta   90.00
_cell.angle_gamma   90.00
#
_symmetry.space_group_name_H-M   'P 1'
#
loop_
_entity.id
_entity.type
_entity.pdbx_description
1 polymer ?
#
loop_
_entity_poly.entity_id
_entity_poly.type
_entity_poly.pdbx_seq_one_letter_code
_entity_poly.pdbx_strand_id
1 'polypeptide(L)'
;MKIVVSRGLDLSLKGAPKESGFCGKVDPLVVSVDLRPFAPLPLGVKVSPEDHVTAGTPLAEYKTFPGVFITSPVDGEILEIRRGHKRSLLDIVIKKKPGSSQSKFSYDLQALSREELLEVFKKEGLFALFKQRPFDIPALPTHSPRDVFINLADNRPFTPSVEKHLSLFSSKEDGYYIFVVGVQAIAKLFGLKPHIIATDKLSLPSQDLVSIAHLHTVKGPFPSGSPSTHIHHIARIKNDKDIVFTISFQEVLSIGHLFLKGFVLGQQIVALAGSALPPSQRKYLITAKGASFKDLLSEEILSSQDISLIAGDPLTGRLCSKEENPCLGFRDHTITLLPKPKVREALSFLRLGWNKHTVTRTYLSGFFKRKRVFMDMNTNLHGEKRPIIDAEIYDRVSALPIPVALLIKALETQNFEEASRLGLLEIAPEDFALPTFIDPSKTEMFAIVKESLLRYAKENVLPNV
;
A
#
# COMPACT_ATOMS: atom_id res chain seq x y z
N MET A 1 11.26 0.10 21.49
CA MET A 1 11.84 1.45 21.25
C MET A 1 10.69 2.40 20.94
N LYS A 2 10.82 3.70 21.31
CA LYS A 2 9.85 4.74 20.95
C LYS A 2 10.49 5.67 19.91
N ILE A 3 9.84 5.80 18.76
CA ILE A 3 10.27 6.64 17.64
C ILE A 3 9.40 7.91 17.66
N VAL A 4 10.02 9.09 17.61
CA VAL A 4 9.31 10.36 17.51
C VAL A 4 9.77 11.08 16.25
N VAL A 5 8.85 11.26 15.31
CA VAL A 5 9.09 11.94 14.04
C VAL A 5 8.50 13.35 14.15
N SER A 6 9.34 14.37 13.97
CA SER A 6 8.92 15.76 14.04
C SER A 6 8.59 16.38 12.68
N ARG A 7 9.15 15.83 11.61
CA ARG A 7 8.94 16.28 10.22
C ARG A 7 7.78 15.54 9.57
N GLY A 8 7.08 16.20 8.68
CA GLY A 8 5.92 15.65 8.00
C GLY A 8 4.76 16.63 7.95
N LEU A 9 3.61 16.19 7.46
CA LEU A 9 2.43 17.03 7.34
C LEU A 9 1.15 16.20 7.43
N ASP A 10 0.36 16.45 8.47
CA ASP A 10 -0.98 15.89 8.56
C ASP A 10 -1.94 16.70 7.68
N LEU A 11 -2.44 16.08 6.64
CA LEU A 11 -3.41 16.66 5.74
C LEU A 11 -4.82 16.50 6.31
N SER A 12 -5.41 17.59 6.76
CA SER A 12 -6.83 17.61 7.14
C SER A 12 -7.70 17.63 5.88
N LEU A 13 -7.95 16.44 5.30
CA LEU A 13 -8.74 16.28 4.08
C LEU A 13 -10.22 16.12 4.40
N LYS A 14 -11.09 16.77 3.57
CA LYS A 14 -12.52 16.47 3.56
C LYS A 14 -12.75 15.08 2.98
N GLY A 15 -13.74 14.37 3.51
CA GLY A 15 -14.19 13.13 2.91
C GLY A 15 -13.79 11.87 3.64
N ALA A 16 -13.22 11.96 4.83
CA ALA A 16 -12.96 10.79 5.66
C ALA A 16 -14.27 10.06 6.05
N PRO A 17 -14.29 8.73 6.07
CA PRO A 17 -15.39 7.97 6.66
C PRO A 17 -15.42 8.17 8.19
N LYS A 18 -16.57 7.93 8.83
CA LYS A 18 -16.69 8.04 10.29
C LYS A 18 -16.02 6.83 10.96
N GLU A 19 -15.06 7.07 11.86
CA GLU A 19 -14.35 6.03 12.61
C GLU A 19 -15.28 5.15 13.45
N SER A 20 -16.31 5.73 14.07
CA SER A 20 -17.32 5.00 14.86
C SER A 20 -18.35 4.26 14.02
N GLY A 21 -18.31 4.40 12.68
CA GLY A 21 -19.28 3.79 11.79
C GLY A 21 -19.15 2.27 11.73
N PHE A 22 -20.29 1.57 11.62
CA PHE A 22 -20.33 0.14 11.33
C PHE A 22 -19.79 -0.12 9.93
N CYS A 23 -19.05 -1.24 9.75
CA CYS A 23 -18.61 -1.67 8.44
C CYS A 23 -19.78 -2.33 7.68
N GLY A 24 -20.18 -1.73 6.56
CA GLY A 24 -21.09 -2.41 5.63
C GLY A 24 -20.43 -3.66 5.04
N LYS A 25 -21.22 -4.69 4.71
CA LYS A 25 -20.72 -5.87 4.00
C LYS A 25 -21.23 -5.85 2.57
N VAL A 26 -20.31 -5.98 1.61
CA VAL A 26 -20.64 -6.09 0.18
C VAL A 26 -19.92 -7.31 -0.37
N ASP A 27 -20.68 -8.22 -0.94
CA ASP A 27 -20.18 -9.40 -1.63
C ASP A 27 -20.13 -9.11 -3.14
N PRO A 28 -18.93 -8.87 -3.71
CA PRO A 28 -18.83 -8.45 -5.11
C PRO A 28 -19.11 -9.63 -6.05
N LEU A 29 -19.67 -9.32 -7.22
CA LEU A 29 -19.87 -10.29 -8.32
C LEU A 29 -18.56 -10.52 -9.08
N VAL A 30 -17.71 -9.49 -9.15
CA VAL A 30 -16.47 -9.52 -9.90
C VAL A 30 -15.32 -9.08 -9.00
N VAL A 31 -14.24 -9.83 -9.06
CA VAL A 31 -12.96 -9.48 -8.40
C VAL A 31 -11.83 -9.52 -9.41
N SER A 32 -10.74 -8.84 -9.12
CA SER A 32 -9.53 -8.85 -9.95
C SER A 32 -8.31 -9.07 -9.08
N VAL A 33 -7.37 -9.88 -9.58
CA VAL A 33 -6.05 -10.04 -8.96
C VAL A 33 -5.07 -9.16 -9.70
N ASP A 34 -4.68 -8.04 -9.06
CA ASP A 34 -3.74 -7.07 -9.61
C ASP A 34 -2.32 -7.64 -9.64
N LEU A 35 -1.75 -7.77 -10.83
CA LEU A 35 -0.41 -8.30 -11.07
C LEU A 35 0.67 -7.22 -11.20
N ARG A 36 0.29 -5.95 -11.28
CA ARG A 36 1.23 -4.82 -11.45
C ARG A 36 2.28 -4.70 -10.34
N PRO A 37 1.96 -4.94 -9.05
CA PRO A 37 2.97 -4.90 -8.00
C PRO A 37 4.09 -5.93 -8.15
N PHE A 38 3.84 -6.98 -8.94
CA PHE A 38 4.77 -8.08 -9.18
C PHE A 38 5.53 -7.97 -10.51
N ALA A 39 5.19 -6.98 -11.35
CA ALA A 39 5.77 -6.75 -12.68
C ALA A 39 7.29 -6.53 -12.73
N PRO A 40 8.01 -6.12 -11.66
CA PRO A 40 9.47 -6.17 -11.66
C PRO A 40 10.05 -7.54 -11.97
N LEU A 41 9.32 -8.62 -11.66
CA LEU A 41 9.67 -10.00 -11.98
C LEU A 41 8.81 -10.53 -13.14
N PRO A 42 9.36 -11.35 -14.03
CA PRO A 42 8.59 -11.94 -15.11
C PRO A 42 7.58 -12.96 -14.57
N LEU A 43 6.32 -12.79 -14.94
CA LEU A 43 5.22 -13.67 -14.54
C LEU A 43 4.80 -14.59 -15.68
N GLY A 44 4.53 -15.86 -15.34
CA GLY A 44 3.83 -16.83 -16.18
C GLY A 44 2.40 -16.99 -15.70
N VAL A 45 1.41 -16.71 -16.55
CA VAL A 45 0.00 -16.97 -16.24
C VAL A 45 -0.27 -18.47 -16.33
N LYS A 46 -1.03 -19.02 -15.37
CA LYS A 46 -1.35 -20.46 -15.25
C LYS A 46 -2.78 -20.79 -15.64
N VAL A 47 -3.58 -19.80 -15.96
CA VAL A 47 -5.02 -19.94 -16.25
C VAL A 47 -5.36 -19.30 -17.60
N SER A 48 -6.49 -19.69 -18.16
CA SER A 48 -7.09 -19.14 -19.38
C SER A 48 -8.49 -18.59 -19.09
N PRO A 49 -9.03 -17.70 -19.93
CA PRO A 49 -10.45 -17.36 -19.86
C PRO A 49 -11.33 -18.61 -19.87
N GLU A 50 -12.44 -18.57 -19.13
CA GLU A 50 -13.40 -19.66 -18.90
C GLU A 50 -12.92 -20.78 -17.93
N ASP A 51 -11.67 -20.76 -17.50
CA ASP A 51 -11.22 -21.70 -16.48
C ASP A 51 -11.94 -21.48 -15.14
N HIS A 52 -12.37 -22.56 -14.50
CA HIS A 52 -12.91 -22.54 -13.15
C HIS A 52 -11.79 -22.63 -12.12
N VAL A 53 -11.81 -21.69 -11.15
CA VAL A 53 -10.83 -21.60 -10.08
C VAL A 53 -11.49 -21.65 -8.72
N THR A 54 -10.76 -22.13 -7.73
CA THR A 54 -11.13 -22.05 -6.30
C THR A 54 -10.17 -21.11 -5.58
N ALA A 55 -10.56 -20.62 -4.41
CA ALA A 55 -9.66 -19.87 -3.56
C ALA A 55 -8.40 -20.69 -3.27
N GLY A 56 -7.22 -20.08 -3.49
CA GLY A 56 -5.92 -20.76 -3.43
C GLY A 56 -5.41 -21.33 -4.77
N THR A 57 -6.23 -21.39 -5.83
CA THR A 57 -5.76 -21.82 -7.15
C THR A 57 -4.66 -20.89 -7.66
N PRO A 58 -3.49 -21.41 -8.12
CA PRO A 58 -2.45 -20.61 -8.74
C PRO A 58 -2.91 -19.92 -10.03
N LEU A 59 -2.88 -18.60 -10.06
CA LEU A 59 -3.22 -17.77 -11.21
C LEU A 59 -1.99 -17.36 -12.02
N ALA A 60 -0.91 -17.05 -11.33
CA ALA A 60 0.35 -16.67 -11.92
C ALA A 60 1.53 -17.19 -11.08
N GLU A 61 2.68 -17.33 -11.70
CA GLU A 61 3.92 -17.83 -11.10
C GLU A 61 5.08 -16.94 -11.53
N TYR A 62 6.05 -16.72 -10.64
CA TYR A 62 7.31 -16.10 -11.02
C TYR A 62 8.13 -17.07 -11.91
N LYS A 63 8.40 -16.69 -13.15
CA LYS A 63 9.18 -17.54 -14.07
C LYS A 63 10.60 -17.82 -13.59
N THR A 64 11.20 -16.85 -12.88
CA THR A 64 12.55 -16.97 -12.30
C THR A 64 12.59 -17.74 -11.00
N PHE A 65 11.46 -17.91 -10.33
CA PHE A 65 11.33 -18.62 -9.06
C PHE A 65 10.14 -19.58 -9.10
N PRO A 66 10.28 -20.75 -9.74
CA PRO A 66 9.21 -21.74 -9.83
C PRO A 66 8.68 -22.15 -8.46
N GLY A 67 7.36 -22.34 -8.37
CA GLY A 67 6.66 -22.68 -7.13
C GLY A 67 6.19 -21.46 -6.33
N VAL A 68 6.59 -20.24 -6.67
CA VAL A 68 6.09 -19.01 -6.03
C VAL A 68 4.86 -18.52 -6.79
N PHE A 69 3.69 -18.71 -6.21
CA PHE A 69 2.43 -18.40 -6.86
C PHE A 69 1.77 -17.12 -6.35
N ILE A 70 0.97 -16.55 -7.24
CA ILE A 70 -0.07 -15.57 -6.92
C ILE A 70 -1.39 -16.31 -7.11
N THR A 71 -2.20 -16.39 -6.04
CA THR A 71 -3.36 -17.28 -5.98
C THR A 71 -4.69 -16.51 -6.06
N SER A 72 -5.76 -17.22 -6.42
CA SER A 72 -7.12 -16.68 -6.43
C SER A 72 -7.60 -16.42 -4.99
N PRO A 73 -8.16 -15.24 -4.69
CA PRO A 73 -8.77 -14.95 -3.40
C PRO A 73 -10.18 -15.53 -3.25
N VAL A 74 -10.79 -16.02 -4.32
CA VAL A 74 -12.21 -16.47 -4.38
C VAL A 74 -12.37 -17.66 -5.30
N ASP A 75 -13.49 -18.35 -5.15
CA ASP A 75 -13.95 -19.33 -6.13
C ASP A 75 -14.69 -18.62 -7.25
N GLY A 76 -14.51 -19.06 -8.50
CA GLY A 76 -15.15 -18.44 -9.64
C GLY A 76 -14.69 -18.93 -10.99
N GLU A 77 -14.96 -18.14 -12.01
CA GLU A 77 -14.59 -18.36 -13.41
C GLU A 77 -13.75 -17.18 -13.90
N ILE A 78 -12.66 -17.48 -14.60
CA ILE A 78 -11.80 -16.45 -15.21
C ILE A 78 -12.55 -15.79 -16.35
N LEU A 79 -12.84 -14.49 -16.24
CA LEU A 79 -13.47 -13.72 -17.30
C LEU A 79 -12.47 -13.24 -18.34
N GLU A 80 -11.38 -12.66 -17.89
CA GLU A 80 -10.37 -12.09 -18.77
C GLU A 80 -9.01 -11.94 -18.09
N ILE A 81 -7.95 -11.88 -18.91
CA ILE A 81 -6.57 -11.58 -18.51
C ILE A 81 -6.21 -10.26 -19.17
N ARG A 82 -6.22 -9.16 -18.39
CA ARG A 82 -5.96 -7.82 -18.90
C ARG A 82 -4.47 -7.59 -19.11
N ARG A 83 -4.17 -7.01 -20.26
CA ARG A 83 -2.80 -6.67 -20.64
C ARG A 83 -2.71 -5.21 -21.06
N GLY A 84 -1.64 -4.54 -20.64
CA GLY A 84 -1.33 -3.17 -20.99
C GLY A 84 -0.36 -3.05 -22.15
N HIS A 85 0.31 -1.90 -22.21
CA HIS A 85 1.32 -1.61 -23.22
C HIS A 85 2.41 -2.70 -23.25
N LYS A 86 2.89 -3.04 -24.45
CA LYS A 86 3.87 -4.12 -24.68
C LYS A 86 3.45 -5.47 -24.07
N ARG A 87 2.13 -5.76 -24.00
CA ARG A 87 1.56 -6.99 -23.44
C ARG A 87 1.89 -7.23 -21.94
N SER A 88 2.27 -6.17 -21.20
CA SER A 88 2.48 -6.28 -19.76
C SER A 88 1.21 -6.78 -19.06
N LEU A 89 1.36 -7.71 -18.12
CA LEU A 89 0.23 -8.21 -17.33
C LEU A 89 -0.26 -7.11 -16.38
N LEU A 90 -1.56 -6.83 -16.42
CA LEU A 90 -2.19 -5.87 -15.52
C LEU A 90 -2.91 -6.61 -14.39
N ASP A 91 -3.90 -7.41 -14.73
CA ASP A 91 -4.69 -8.15 -13.76
C ASP A 91 -5.41 -9.35 -14.40
N ILE A 92 -5.94 -10.22 -13.54
CA ILE A 92 -6.79 -11.37 -13.91
C ILE A 92 -8.16 -11.14 -13.27
N VAL A 93 -9.20 -11.04 -14.09
CA VAL A 93 -10.58 -10.78 -13.68
C VAL A 93 -11.33 -12.08 -13.50
N ILE A 94 -12.02 -12.22 -12.36
CA ILE A 94 -12.72 -13.44 -11.94
C ILE A 94 -14.19 -13.08 -11.66
N LYS A 95 -15.12 -13.79 -12.28
CA LYS A 95 -16.53 -13.79 -11.91
C LYS A 95 -16.70 -14.71 -10.70
N LYS A 96 -16.96 -14.10 -9.55
CA LYS A 96 -17.06 -14.84 -8.29
C LYS A 96 -18.29 -15.75 -8.27
N LYS A 97 -18.15 -16.98 -7.79
CA LYS A 97 -19.24 -17.91 -7.53
C LYS A 97 -19.88 -17.59 -6.18
N PRO A 98 -21.20 -17.28 -6.11
CA PRO A 98 -21.88 -17.05 -4.84
C PRO A 98 -21.91 -18.30 -3.96
N GLY A 99 -21.77 -18.13 -2.64
CA GLY A 99 -22.02 -19.20 -1.66
C GLY A 99 -21.01 -20.35 -1.67
N SER A 100 -19.86 -20.20 -2.31
CA SER A 100 -18.82 -21.23 -2.31
C SER A 100 -18.14 -21.35 -0.94
N SER A 101 -17.93 -22.58 -0.47
CA SER A 101 -17.14 -22.89 0.71
C SER A 101 -15.68 -23.02 0.30
N GLN A 102 -14.80 -22.26 0.93
CA GLN A 102 -13.36 -22.36 0.67
C GLN A 102 -12.83 -23.74 1.06
N SER A 103 -11.98 -24.31 0.23
CA SER A 103 -11.27 -25.55 0.55
C SER A 103 -10.37 -25.32 1.76
N LYS A 104 -10.48 -26.19 2.77
CA LYS A 104 -9.66 -26.08 3.98
C LYS A 104 -8.44 -26.98 3.85
N PHE A 105 -7.27 -26.38 4.07
CA PHE A 105 -6.02 -27.09 4.26
C PHE A 105 -5.72 -27.19 5.77
N SER A 106 -5.07 -28.26 6.20
CA SER A 106 -4.64 -28.41 7.58
C SER A 106 -3.12 -28.33 7.63
N TYR A 107 -2.60 -27.21 8.09
CA TYR A 107 -1.18 -27.00 8.32
C TYR A 107 -0.93 -26.84 9.83
N ASP A 108 -0.19 -27.77 10.41
CA ASP A 108 0.27 -27.61 11.80
C ASP A 108 1.56 -26.78 11.82
N LEU A 109 1.44 -25.48 12.17
CA LEU A 109 2.56 -24.56 12.24
C LEU A 109 3.70 -25.07 13.17
N GLN A 110 3.38 -25.83 14.20
CA GLN A 110 4.39 -26.32 15.15
C GLN A 110 5.19 -27.49 14.54
N ALA A 111 4.52 -28.38 13.82
CA ALA A 111 5.12 -29.58 13.22
C ALA A 111 5.99 -29.28 11.99
N LEU A 112 5.64 -28.26 11.18
CA LEU A 112 6.38 -27.93 9.95
C LEU A 112 7.84 -27.55 10.23
N SER A 113 8.79 -28.06 9.46
CA SER A 113 10.15 -27.53 9.38
C SER A 113 10.18 -26.15 8.73
N ARG A 114 11.32 -25.46 8.75
CA ARG A 114 11.47 -24.15 8.10
C ARG A 114 11.34 -24.27 6.57
N GLU A 115 11.89 -25.30 6.00
CA GLU A 115 11.87 -25.60 4.57
C GLU A 115 10.44 -25.91 4.10
N GLU A 116 9.73 -26.77 4.82
CA GLU A 116 8.32 -27.09 4.54
C GLU A 116 7.44 -25.84 4.67
N LEU A 117 7.69 -25.01 5.67
CA LEU A 117 6.97 -23.76 5.87
C LEU A 117 7.20 -22.78 4.70
N LEU A 118 8.44 -22.71 4.18
CA LEU A 118 8.74 -21.89 3.00
C LEU A 118 7.95 -22.37 1.77
N GLU A 119 7.86 -23.70 1.55
CA GLU A 119 7.08 -24.25 0.45
C GLU A 119 5.56 -23.97 0.61
N VAL A 120 5.03 -24.01 1.83
CA VAL A 120 3.65 -23.57 2.10
C VAL A 120 3.48 -22.09 1.75
N PHE A 121 4.40 -21.21 2.16
CA PHE A 121 4.32 -19.78 1.85
C PHE A 121 4.36 -19.50 0.35
N LYS A 122 5.19 -20.21 -0.40
CA LYS A 122 5.27 -20.09 -1.87
C LYS A 122 3.98 -20.57 -2.54
N LYS A 123 3.53 -21.78 -2.17
CA LYS A 123 2.38 -22.47 -2.77
C LYS A 123 1.07 -21.72 -2.53
N GLU A 124 0.84 -21.27 -1.28
CA GLU A 124 -0.40 -20.61 -0.88
C GLU A 124 -0.41 -19.10 -1.22
N GLY A 125 0.61 -18.59 -1.95
CA GLY A 125 0.72 -17.19 -2.36
C GLY A 125 1.07 -16.23 -1.23
N LEU A 126 1.45 -16.73 -0.03
CA LEU A 126 1.79 -15.89 1.12
C LEU A 126 3.14 -15.21 0.97
N PHE A 127 4.06 -15.80 0.21
CA PHE A 127 5.38 -15.20 -0.01
C PHE A 127 5.27 -13.89 -0.81
N ALA A 128 4.32 -13.78 -1.73
CA ALA A 128 4.04 -12.59 -2.51
C ALA A 128 3.52 -11.39 -1.66
N LEU A 129 3.16 -11.62 -0.39
CA LEU A 129 2.75 -10.56 0.53
C LEU A 129 3.91 -9.69 1.01
N PHE A 130 5.14 -10.20 0.99
CA PHE A 130 6.31 -9.46 1.43
C PHE A 130 6.83 -8.51 0.35
N LYS A 131 7.27 -7.32 0.77
CA LYS A 131 8.08 -6.42 -0.02
C LYS A 131 9.53 -6.45 0.49
N GLN A 132 10.48 -6.28 -0.41
CA GLN A 132 11.90 -6.23 -0.12
C GLN A 132 12.43 -4.81 -0.20
N ARG A 133 13.25 -4.44 0.79
CA ARG A 133 14.09 -3.26 0.81
C ARG A 133 15.56 -3.68 0.81
N PRO A 134 16.43 -2.91 0.20
CA PRO A 134 16.19 -1.72 -0.63
C PRO A 134 15.36 -2.03 -1.88
N PHE A 135 15.00 -0.99 -2.65
CA PHE A 135 14.33 -0.99 -3.97
C PHE A 135 12.81 -1.10 -3.99
N ASP A 136 12.14 -1.43 -2.89
CA ASP A 136 10.67 -1.58 -2.78
C ASP A 136 10.06 -2.54 -3.82
N ILE A 137 10.73 -3.65 -4.07
CA ILE A 137 10.32 -4.72 -4.98
C ILE A 137 9.62 -5.86 -4.23
N PRO A 138 8.93 -6.79 -4.93
CA PRO A 138 8.51 -8.05 -4.33
C PRO A 138 9.69 -8.80 -3.71
N ALA A 139 9.48 -9.42 -2.55
CA ALA A 139 10.53 -10.18 -1.89
C ALA A 139 10.99 -11.35 -2.78
N LEU A 140 12.30 -11.56 -2.85
CA LEU A 140 12.90 -12.66 -3.61
C LEU A 140 13.07 -13.88 -2.70
N PRO A 141 12.59 -15.06 -3.07
CA PRO A 141 12.62 -16.25 -2.19
C PRO A 141 14.04 -16.80 -1.96
N THR A 142 15.01 -16.38 -2.77
CA THR A 142 16.44 -16.69 -2.59
C THR A 142 17.14 -15.79 -1.58
N HIS A 143 16.50 -14.70 -1.17
CA HIS A 143 17.07 -13.77 -0.22
C HIS A 143 16.62 -14.08 1.21
N SER A 144 17.58 -14.10 2.14
CA SER A 144 17.32 -14.16 3.57
C SER A 144 17.32 -12.73 4.13
N PRO A 145 16.19 -12.23 4.67
CA PRO A 145 16.16 -10.89 5.23
C PRO A 145 16.97 -10.84 6.53
N ARG A 146 17.72 -9.74 6.73
CA ARG A 146 18.36 -9.42 8.00
C ARG A 146 17.31 -9.12 9.07
N ASP A 147 16.25 -8.40 8.69
CA ASP A 147 15.15 -7.97 9.54
C ASP A 147 13.82 -8.08 8.78
N VAL A 148 12.73 -8.30 9.53
CA VAL A 148 11.36 -8.23 8.99
C VAL A 148 10.57 -7.19 9.78
N PHE A 149 9.94 -6.24 9.08
CA PHE A 149 9.15 -5.16 9.65
C PHE A 149 7.66 -5.36 9.38
N ILE A 150 6.88 -5.45 10.44
CA ILE A 150 5.42 -5.55 10.41
C ILE A 150 4.83 -4.19 10.75
N ASN A 151 4.19 -3.56 9.78
CA ASN A 151 3.67 -2.20 9.92
C ASN A 151 2.21 -2.18 10.37
N LEU A 152 1.97 -1.64 11.59
CA LEU A 152 0.65 -1.36 12.17
C LEU A 152 0.40 0.15 12.31
N ALA A 153 1.33 0.98 11.86
CA ALA A 153 1.32 2.42 12.07
C ALA A 153 1.02 3.22 10.78
N ASP A 154 0.48 2.57 9.74
CA ASP A 154 0.14 3.25 8.49
C ASP A 154 -0.79 4.44 8.77
N ASN A 155 -0.32 5.65 8.47
CA ASN A 155 -1.04 6.89 8.69
C ASN A 155 -1.32 7.68 7.41
N ARG A 156 -1.35 6.98 6.26
CA ARG A 156 -1.79 7.57 4.99
C ARG A 156 -3.24 8.05 5.10
N PRO A 157 -3.61 9.12 4.38
CA PRO A 157 -4.97 9.65 4.43
C PRO A 157 -6.03 8.58 4.09
N PHE A 158 -7.09 8.53 4.90
CA PHE A 158 -8.25 7.64 4.77
C PHE A 158 -7.98 6.14 4.94
N THR A 159 -6.75 5.71 5.21
CA THR A 159 -6.44 4.29 5.45
C THR A 159 -7.19 3.78 6.69
N PRO A 160 -7.83 2.59 6.62
CA PRO A 160 -8.49 1.99 7.77
C PRO A 160 -7.50 1.71 8.92
N SER A 161 -7.91 2.00 10.15
CA SER A 161 -7.11 1.70 11.34
C SER A 161 -7.00 0.19 11.61
N VAL A 162 -6.06 -0.20 12.47
CA VAL A 162 -5.92 -1.61 12.91
C VAL A 162 -7.23 -2.13 13.51
N GLU A 163 -7.90 -1.30 14.33
CA GLU A 163 -9.18 -1.66 14.96
C GLU A 163 -10.28 -1.90 13.92
N LYS A 164 -10.24 -1.19 12.78
CA LYS A 164 -11.15 -1.45 11.66
C LYS A 164 -10.86 -2.79 11.00
N HIS A 165 -9.60 -3.12 10.77
CA HIS A 165 -9.23 -4.43 10.22
C HIS A 165 -9.68 -5.59 11.13
N LEU A 166 -9.65 -5.41 12.44
CA LEU A 166 -10.16 -6.40 13.40
C LEU A 166 -11.67 -6.61 13.30
N SER A 167 -12.43 -5.68 12.73
CA SER A 167 -13.88 -5.86 12.47
C SER A 167 -14.21 -6.95 11.44
N LEU A 168 -13.20 -7.55 10.79
CA LEU A 168 -13.37 -8.75 9.95
C LEU A 168 -13.72 -10.01 10.77
N PHE A 169 -13.42 -10.02 12.05
CA PHE A 169 -13.52 -11.18 12.92
C PHE A 169 -14.68 -11.05 13.92
N SER A 170 -15.05 -12.14 14.55
CA SER A 170 -16.16 -12.19 15.51
C SER A 170 -15.90 -11.34 16.74
N SER A 171 -14.64 -11.26 17.16
CA SER A 171 -14.18 -10.40 18.26
C SER A 171 -12.81 -9.80 17.91
N LYS A 172 -12.40 -8.77 18.65
CA LYS A 172 -11.05 -8.21 18.52
C LYS A 172 -9.99 -9.19 19.01
N GLU A 173 -10.31 -9.95 20.03
CA GLU A 173 -9.47 -10.99 20.63
C GLU A 173 -9.16 -12.08 19.60
N ASP A 174 -10.17 -12.57 18.87
CA ASP A 174 -9.98 -13.52 17.75
C ASP A 174 -9.04 -12.95 16.68
N GLY A 175 -9.25 -11.70 16.30
CA GLY A 175 -8.40 -11.03 15.32
C GLY A 175 -6.96 -10.88 15.79
N TYR A 176 -6.75 -10.52 17.05
CA TYR A 176 -5.41 -10.45 17.63
C TYR A 176 -4.76 -11.83 17.76
N TYR A 177 -5.50 -12.86 18.10
CA TYR A 177 -4.98 -14.22 18.15
C TYR A 177 -4.50 -14.70 16.77
N ILE A 178 -5.30 -14.43 15.72
CA ILE A 178 -4.91 -14.70 14.33
C ILE A 178 -3.63 -13.93 13.98
N PHE A 179 -3.51 -12.65 14.38
CA PHE A 179 -2.31 -11.86 14.17
C PHE A 179 -1.08 -12.46 14.87
N VAL A 180 -1.20 -12.89 16.12
CA VAL A 180 -0.11 -13.54 16.88
C VAL A 180 0.39 -14.78 16.15
N VAL A 181 -0.52 -15.64 15.68
CA VAL A 181 -0.14 -16.84 14.90
C VAL A 181 0.56 -16.47 13.59
N GLY A 182 0.10 -15.41 12.91
CA GLY A 182 0.80 -14.87 11.72
C GLY A 182 2.23 -14.41 12.03
N VAL A 183 2.44 -13.72 13.15
CA VAL A 183 3.77 -13.31 13.63
C VAL A 183 4.65 -14.52 13.96
N GLN A 184 4.09 -15.54 14.62
CA GLN A 184 4.81 -16.81 14.91
C GLN A 184 5.27 -17.51 13.63
N ALA A 185 4.40 -17.55 12.59
CA ALA A 185 4.74 -18.13 11.29
C ALA A 185 5.89 -17.39 10.62
N ILE A 186 5.87 -16.04 10.65
CA ILE A 186 6.94 -15.19 10.11
C ILE A 186 8.25 -15.40 10.87
N ALA A 187 8.19 -15.40 12.21
CA ALA A 187 9.36 -15.61 13.06
C ALA A 187 10.01 -16.98 12.80
N LYS A 188 9.19 -18.03 12.67
CA LYS A 188 9.65 -19.39 12.36
C LYS A 188 10.25 -19.47 10.95
N LEU A 189 9.58 -18.88 9.94
CA LEU A 189 10.02 -18.91 8.55
C LEU A 189 11.42 -18.30 8.37
N PHE A 190 11.66 -17.14 8.96
CA PHE A 190 12.94 -16.44 8.79
C PHE A 190 13.94 -16.72 9.91
N GLY A 191 13.54 -17.41 10.98
CA GLY A 191 14.42 -17.72 12.12
C GLY A 191 14.84 -16.48 12.90
N LEU A 192 14.02 -15.43 12.95
CA LEU A 192 14.30 -14.15 13.60
C LEU A 192 13.06 -13.58 14.29
N LYS A 193 13.27 -12.63 15.20
CA LYS A 193 12.17 -11.87 15.81
C LYS A 193 11.83 -10.66 14.94
N PRO A 194 10.64 -10.61 14.31
CA PRO A 194 10.27 -9.45 13.49
C PRO A 194 10.07 -8.19 14.34
N HIS A 195 10.25 -7.02 13.74
CA HIS A 195 9.95 -5.74 14.34
C HIS A 195 8.48 -5.39 14.08
N ILE A 196 7.70 -5.20 15.14
CA ILE A 196 6.31 -4.76 15.05
C ILE A 196 6.26 -3.27 15.41
N ILE A 197 5.76 -2.44 14.50
CA ILE A 197 5.67 -1.00 14.70
C ILE A 197 4.20 -0.60 14.77
N ALA A 198 3.80 -0.06 15.91
CA ALA A 198 2.45 0.42 16.16
C ALA A 198 2.45 1.92 16.48
N THR A 199 1.30 2.56 16.35
CA THR A 199 1.13 3.92 16.87
C THR A 199 1.15 3.92 18.40
N ASP A 200 1.52 5.02 19.01
CA ASP A 200 1.54 5.18 20.49
C ASP A 200 0.14 5.07 21.14
N LYS A 201 -0.92 5.05 20.32
CA LYS A 201 -2.32 4.92 20.76
C LYS A 201 -2.87 3.50 20.68
N LEU A 202 -2.21 2.61 19.94
CA LEU A 202 -2.68 1.24 19.73
C LEU A 202 -2.25 0.35 20.89
N SER A 203 -3.22 -0.25 21.58
CA SER A 203 -2.96 -1.28 22.59
C SER A 203 -2.85 -2.65 21.94
N LEU A 204 -1.67 -3.27 22.01
CA LEU A 204 -1.41 -4.61 21.50
C LEU A 204 -1.45 -5.64 22.63
N PRO A 205 -1.73 -6.93 22.35
CA PRO A 205 -1.57 -8.05 23.29
C PRO A 205 -0.07 -8.30 23.53
N SER A 206 0.56 -7.42 24.32
CA SER A 206 2.02 -7.37 24.46
C SER A 206 2.63 -8.62 25.09
N GLN A 207 1.89 -9.32 25.97
CA GLN A 207 2.40 -10.52 26.65
C GLN A 207 2.75 -11.63 25.66
N ASP A 208 1.91 -11.88 24.67
CA ASP A 208 2.12 -12.93 23.67
C ASP A 208 3.17 -12.55 22.62
N LEU A 209 3.28 -11.25 22.31
CA LEU A 209 4.16 -10.76 21.26
C LEU A 209 5.60 -10.53 21.71
N VAL A 210 5.86 -10.16 22.97
CA VAL A 210 7.21 -9.83 23.47
C VAL A 210 8.18 -11.02 23.36
N SER A 211 7.69 -12.24 23.50
CA SER A 211 8.52 -13.44 23.37
C SER A 211 8.99 -13.70 21.94
N ILE A 212 8.19 -13.32 20.94
CA ILE A 212 8.38 -13.66 19.52
C ILE A 212 8.75 -12.48 18.60
N ALA A 213 8.61 -11.24 19.07
CA ALA A 213 8.85 -10.04 18.27
C ALA A 213 9.47 -8.89 19.06
N HIS A 214 10.06 -7.92 18.37
CA HIS A 214 10.51 -6.64 18.92
C HIS A 214 9.40 -5.59 18.77
N LEU A 215 8.86 -5.09 19.88
CA LEU A 215 7.80 -4.09 19.84
C LEU A 215 8.34 -2.67 19.84
N HIS A 216 7.84 -1.84 18.92
CA HIS A 216 8.18 -0.44 18.77
C HIS A 216 6.91 0.41 18.68
N THR A 217 7.02 1.67 19.12
CA THR A 217 5.95 2.65 18.96
C THR A 217 6.46 3.84 18.16
N VAL A 218 5.62 4.36 17.27
CA VAL A 218 5.91 5.55 16.50
C VAL A 218 4.85 6.62 16.75
N LYS A 219 5.31 7.87 16.79
CA LYS A 219 4.48 9.08 16.92
C LYS A 219 5.00 10.16 16.00
N GLY A 220 4.12 10.79 15.26
CA GLY A 220 4.45 11.90 14.36
C GLY A 220 3.36 12.11 13.30
N PRO A 221 3.50 13.20 12.52
CA PRO A 221 2.64 13.44 11.37
C PRO A 221 2.92 12.44 10.25
N PHE A 222 2.05 12.38 9.24
CA PHE A 222 2.35 11.64 8.00
C PHE A 222 3.62 12.22 7.34
N PRO A 223 4.60 11.39 6.89
CA PRO A 223 4.58 9.92 6.73
C PRO A 223 5.33 9.17 7.85
N SER A 224 5.15 9.51 9.13
CA SER A 224 5.80 8.79 10.24
C SER A 224 5.45 7.29 10.26
N GLY A 225 4.32 6.89 9.67
CA GLY A 225 3.88 5.51 9.52
C GLY A 225 4.49 4.77 8.32
N SER A 226 5.41 5.38 7.56
CA SER A 226 6.10 4.73 6.45
C SER A 226 7.12 3.68 6.94
N PRO A 227 7.18 2.49 6.31
CA PRO A 227 8.20 1.49 6.59
C PRO A 227 9.64 2.04 6.46
N SER A 228 9.91 2.92 5.49
CA SER A 228 11.22 3.55 5.32
C SER A 228 11.67 4.33 6.57
N THR A 229 10.73 5.08 7.17
CA THR A 229 10.97 5.80 8.43
C THR A 229 11.30 4.84 9.57
N HIS A 230 10.59 3.73 9.67
CA HIS A 230 10.82 2.74 10.71
C HIS A 230 12.19 2.06 10.56
N ILE A 231 12.51 1.61 9.34
CA ILE A 231 13.78 0.97 9.02
C ILE A 231 14.95 1.91 9.32
N HIS A 232 14.84 3.19 8.90
CA HIS A 232 15.87 4.19 9.15
C HIS A 232 16.20 4.32 10.65
N HIS A 233 15.17 4.36 11.52
CA HIS A 233 15.37 4.56 12.95
C HIS A 233 15.79 3.31 13.72
N ILE A 234 15.42 2.11 13.25
CA ILE A 234 15.64 0.85 13.98
C ILE A 234 16.86 0.10 13.44
N ALA A 235 16.90 -0.07 12.12
CA ALA A 235 17.90 -0.95 11.46
C ALA A 235 18.23 -0.41 10.06
N ARG A 236 18.88 0.76 10.02
CA ARG A 236 19.20 1.51 8.81
C ARG A 236 19.88 0.64 7.75
N ILE A 237 19.44 0.75 6.50
CA ILE A 237 20.06 0.10 5.33
C ILE A 237 21.33 0.86 4.97
N LYS A 238 22.47 0.16 4.91
CA LYS A 238 23.77 0.75 4.63
C LYS A 238 24.28 0.46 3.22
N ASN A 239 23.87 -0.65 2.65
CA ASN A 239 24.27 -1.08 1.32
C ASN A 239 23.16 -1.94 0.66
N ASP A 240 23.35 -2.29 -0.59
CA ASP A 240 22.39 -3.07 -1.41
C ASP A 240 22.17 -4.52 -0.95
N LYS A 241 23.10 -5.05 -0.12
CA LYS A 241 23.02 -6.40 0.46
C LYS A 241 22.29 -6.44 1.80
N ASP A 242 21.99 -5.29 2.39
CA ASP A 242 21.21 -5.17 3.63
C ASP A 242 19.72 -5.42 3.36
N ILE A 243 19.38 -6.66 3.11
CA ILE A 243 17.99 -7.05 2.74
C ILE A 243 17.08 -6.99 3.97
N VAL A 244 16.00 -6.25 3.84
CA VAL A 244 14.94 -6.12 4.85
C VAL A 244 13.60 -6.39 4.19
N PHE A 245 12.76 -7.23 4.84
CA PHE A 245 11.39 -7.46 4.36
C PHE A 245 10.39 -6.61 5.14
N THR A 246 9.36 -6.16 4.44
CA THR A 246 8.26 -5.41 5.04
C THR A 246 6.92 -6.07 4.70
N ILE A 247 5.99 -6.02 5.65
CA ILE A 247 4.65 -6.58 5.51
C ILE A 247 3.65 -5.74 6.33
N SER A 248 2.42 -5.61 5.87
CA SER A 248 1.37 -4.89 6.57
C SER A 248 0.63 -5.76 7.59
N PHE A 249 -0.08 -5.12 8.51
CA PHE A 249 -0.94 -5.80 9.48
C PHE A 249 -1.94 -6.76 8.83
N GLN A 250 -2.63 -6.31 7.78
CA GLN A 250 -3.65 -7.11 7.11
C GLN A 250 -3.05 -8.33 6.40
N GLU A 251 -1.86 -8.20 5.86
CA GLU A 251 -1.16 -9.32 5.22
C GLU A 251 -0.75 -10.37 6.26
N VAL A 252 -0.34 -9.95 7.46
CA VAL A 252 -0.05 -10.86 8.58
C VAL A 252 -1.32 -11.59 9.06
N LEU A 253 -2.47 -10.90 9.09
CA LEU A 253 -3.76 -11.56 9.35
C LEU A 253 -4.07 -12.66 8.33
N SER A 254 -3.72 -12.45 7.06
CA SER A 254 -3.92 -13.47 6.01
C SER A 254 -3.05 -14.71 6.25
N ILE A 255 -1.83 -14.52 6.74
CA ILE A 255 -0.92 -15.61 7.13
C ILE A 255 -1.51 -16.39 8.32
N GLY A 256 -1.83 -15.70 9.41
CA GLY A 256 -2.37 -16.35 10.61
C GLY A 256 -3.69 -17.07 10.35
N HIS A 257 -4.51 -16.52 9.47
CA HIS A 257 -5.78 -17.11 9.08
C HIS A 257 -5.61 -18.46 8.36
N LEU A 258 -4.60 -18.60 7.49
CA LEU A 258 -4.29 -19.88 6.85
C LEU A 258 -4.00 -20.97 7.90
N PHE A 259 -3.13 -20.69 8.86
CA PHE A 259 -2.72 -21.69 9.87
C PHE A 259 -3.83 -22.02 10.89
N LEU A 260 -4.76 -21.12 11.16
CA LEU A 260 -5.85 -21.33 12.11
C LEU A 260 -7.14 -21.83 11.49
N LYS A 261 -7.46 -21.36 10.28
CA LYS A 261 -8.74 -21.64 9.62
C LYS A 261 -8.61 -22.53 8.38
N GLY A 262 -7.37 -22.72 7.88
CA GLY A 262 -7.07 -23.61 6.76
C GLY A 262 -7.21 -22.95 5.39
N PHE A 263 -7.36 -21.63 5.31
CA PHE A 263 -7.38 -20.89 4.04
C PHE A 263 -6.92 -19.45 4.21
N VAL A 264 -6.39 -18.88 3.12
CA VAL A 264 -5.93 -17.49 3.10
C VAL A 264 -7.13 -16.54 3.18
N LEU A 265 -7.03 -15.49 3.98
CA LEU A 265 -8.10 -14.51 4.15
C LEU A 265 -8.39 -13.78 2.83
N GLY A 266 -9.52 -14.12 2.19
CA GLY A 266 -9.96 -13.52 0.93
C GLY A 266 -10.74 -12.20 1.09
N GLN A 267 -11.08 -11.81 2.33
CA GLN A 267 -11.79 -10.57 2.64
C GLN A 267 -10.85 -9.47 3.11
N GLN A 268 -11.30 -8.22 2.96
CA GLN A 268 -10.58 -7.03 3.41
C GLN A 268 -11.54 -5.92 3.85
N ILE A 269 -11.03 -4.97 4.62
CA ILE A 269 -11.69 -3.70 4.91
C ILE A 269 -11.24 -2.66 3.89
N VAL A 270 -12.21 -1.93 3.36
CA VAL A 270 -11.98 -0.84 2.41
C VAL A 270 -12.70 0.41 2.90
N ALA A 271 -12.00 1.54 2.89
CA ALA A 271 -12.58 2.85 3.14
C ALA A 271 -13.13 3.45 1.83
N LEU A 272 -14.41 3.79 1.78
CA LEU A 272 -14.96 4.67 0.77
C LEU A 272 -14.83 6.10 1.26
N ALA A 273 -13.98 6.89 0.61
CA ALA A 273 -13.57 8.21 1.08
C ALA A 273 -13.53 9.24 -0.07
N GLY A 274 -13.33 10.49 0.30
CA GLY A 274 -13.15 11.61 -0.63
C GLY A 274 -14.30 12.61 -0.61
N SER A 275 -13.97 13.84 -0.99
CA SER A 275 -14.92 14.96 -0.89
C SER A 275 -16.02 14.90 -1.94
N ALA A 276 -15.83 14.18 -3.05
CA ALA A 276 -16.86 13.96 -4.06
C ALA A 276 -17.96 12.97 -3.62
N LEU A 277 -17.73 12.19 -2.56
CA LEU A 277 -18.78 11.34 -1.99
C LEU A 277 -19.70 12.12 -1.06
N PRO A 278 -21.03 11.89 -1.14
CA PRO A 278 -21.96 12.35 -0.11
C PRO A 278 -21.56 11.84 1.28
N PRO A 279 -21.74 12.60 2.36
CA PRO A 279 -21.36 12.17 3.72
C PRO A 279 -21.99 10.85 4.16
N SER A 280 -23.18 10.50 3.67
CA SER A 280 -23.89 9.25 3.94
C SER A 280 -23.24 8.02 3.29
N GLN A 281 -22.48 8.22 2.22
CA GLN A 281 -21.81 7.15 1.48
C GLN A 281 -20.33 6.94 1.91
N ARG A 282 -19.79 7.84 2.75
CA ARG A 282 -18.44 7.70 3.32
C ARG A 282 -18.47 6.70 4.46
N LYS A 283 -17.97 5.50 4.22
CA LYS A 283 -18.06 4.37 5.15
C LYS A 283 -16.93 3.37 4.95
N TYR A 284 -16.78 2.48 5.91
CA TYR A 284 -15.95 1.30 5.75
C TYR A 284 -16.80 0.14 5.22
N LEU A 285 -16.21 -0.67 4.36
CA LEU A 285 -16.83 -1.87 3.78
C LEU A 285 -15.97 -3.11 4.04
N ILE A 286 -16.61 -4.20 4.39
CA ILE A 286 -16.05 -5.55 4.32
C ILE A 286 -16.38 -6.09 2.92
N THR A 287 -15.35 -6.45 2.16
CA THR A 287 -15.51 -6.96 0.80
C THR A 287 -14.42 -7.96 0.45
N ALA A 288 -14.53 -8.64 -0.68
CA ALA A 288 -13.46 -9.51 -1.17
C ALA A 288 -12.25 -8.69 -1.65
N LYS A 289 -11.04 -9.24 -1.53
CA LYS A 289 -9.82 -8.66 -2.13
C LYS A 289 -10.01 -8.53 -3.64
N GLY A 290 -9.62 -7.38 -4.19
CA GLY A 290 -9.76 -7.12 -5.61
C GLY A 290 -11.18 -6.82 -6.09
N ALA A 291 -12.12 -6.47 -5.21
CA ALA A 291 -13.51 -6.19 -5.56
C ALA A 291 -13.64 -5.12 -6.64
N SER A 292 -14.57 -5.33 -7.58
CA SER A 292 -14.89 -4.38 -8.62
C SER A 292 -15.54 -3.12 -8.05
N PHE A 293 -15.17 -1.95 -8.58
CA PHE A 293 -15.78 -0.68 -8.17
C PHE A 293 -17.26 -0.60 -8.56
N LYS A 294 -17.69 -1.33 -9.59
CA LYS A 294 -19.11 -1.43 -9.96
C LYS A 294 -19.96 -2.04 -8.84
N ASP A 295 -19.39 -2.97 -8.09
CA ASP A 295 -20.12 -3.63 -7.01
C ASP A 295 -20.09 -2.81 -5.70
N LEU A 296 -19.16 -1.85 -5.58
CA LEU A 296 -18.92 -1.06 -4.37
C LEU A 296 -19.51 0.35 -4.42
N LEU A 297 -19.72 0.90 -5.62
CA LEU A 297 -20.18 2.28 -5.87
C LEU A 297 -21.49 2.26 -6.65
N SER A 298 -22.32 3.29 -6.43
CA SER A 298 -23.56 3.45 -7.20
C SER A 298 -23.29 3.83 -8.66
N GLU A 299 -24.21 3.47 -9.57
CA GLU A 299 -24.14 3.84 -11.00
C GLU A 299 -24.06 5.35 -11.20
N GLU A 300 -24.77 6.13 -10.36
CA GLU A 300 -24.73 7.60 -10.40
C GLU A 300 -23.30 8.13 -10.22
N ILE A 301 -22.53 7.56 -9.28
CA ILE A 301 -21.13 7.94 -9.06
C ILE A 301 -20.26 7.51 -10.23
N LEU A 302 -20.45 6.31 -10.73
CA LEU A 302 -19.66 5.75 -11.83
C LEU A 302 -19.90 6.47 -13.15
N SER A 303 -21.14 6.92 -13.41
CA SER A 303 -21.49 7.68 -14.62
C SER A 303 -21.07 9.15 -14.59
N SER A 304 -20.83 9.72 -13.39
CA SER A 304 -20.48 11.13 -13.24
C SER A 304 -19.13 11.47 -13.88
N GLN A 305 -19.11 12.44 -14.80
CA GLN A 305 -17.90 12.95 -15.43
C GLN A 305 -17.09 13.90 -14.53
N ASP A 306 -17.70 14.39 -13.45
CA ASP A 306 -17.13 15.37 -12.53
C ASP A 306 -16.34 14.74 -11.36
N ILE A 307 -16.21 13.41 -11.35
CA ILE A 307 -15.53 12.67 -10.28
C ILE A 307 -14.31 11.92 -10.82
N SER A 308 -13.16 12.18 -10.20
CA SER A 308 -11.94 11.39 -10.34
C SER A 308 -11.98 10.20 -9.40
N LEU A 309 -11.80 9.00 -9.94
CA LEU A 309 -11.84 7.72 -9.23
C LEU A 309 -10.42 7.22 -9.00
N ILE A 310 -10.05 7.01 -7.73
CA ILE A 310 -8.70 6.63 -7.32
C ILE A 310 -8.75 5.32 -6.53
N ALA A 311 -8.01 4.31 -6.97
CA ALA A 311 -7.72 3.11 -6.22
C ALA A 311 -6.56 3.40 -5.26
N GLY A 312 -6.80 3.37 -3.97
CA GLY A 312 -5.86 3.77 -2.93
C GLY A 312 -6.17 5.15 -2.30
N ASP A 313 -5.20 5.65 -1.53
CA ASP A 313 -5.28 6.95 -0.87
C ASP A 313 -5.10 8.12 -1.87
N PRO A 314 -5.44 9.36 -1.50
CA PRO A 314 -5.42 10.50 -2.43
C PRO A 314 -4.03 10.97 -2.85
N LEU A 315 -2.97 10.50 -2.21
CA LEU A 315 -1.58 10.93 -2.48
C LEU A 315 -0.79 9.90 -3.30
N THR A 316 -0.99 8.61 -3.04
CA THR A 316 -0.22 7.52 -3.66
C THR A 316 -1.07 6.59 -4.52
N GLY A 317 -2.39 6.73 -4.46
CA GLY A 317 -3.34 5.90 -5.18
C GLY A 317 -3.28 6.09 -6.70
N ARG A 318 -3.80 5.11 -7.41
CA ARG A 318 -3.83 5.06 -8.87
C ARG A 318 -5.12 5.66 -9.41
N LEU A 319 -5.02 6.66 -10.27
CA LEU A 319 -6.18 7.18 -11.01
C LEU A 319 -6.71 6.09 -11.96
N CYS A 320 -8.02 5.84 -11.90
CA CYS A 320 -8.69 4.79 -12.65
C CYS A 320 -9.55 5.37 -13.78
N SER A 321 -9.50 4.74 -14.95
CA SER A 321 -10.51 4.94 -15.99
C SER A 321 -11.76 4.17 -15.63
N LYS A 322 -12.92 4.83 -15.72
CA LYS A 322 -14.22 4.20 -15.44
C LYS A 322 -14.62 3.21 -16.52
N GLU A 323 -14.16 3.43 -17.74
CA GLU A 323 -14.41 2.58 -18.90
C GLU A 323 -13.76 1.20 -18.78
N GLU A 324 -12.65 1.11 -18.04
CA GLU A 324 -11.91 -0.12 -17.85
C GLU A 324 -12.46 -1.03 -16.74
N ASN A 325 -13.63 -0.71 -16.18
CA ASN A 325 -14.22 -1.45 -15.04
C ASN A 325 -13.18 -1.69 -13.94
N PRO A 326 -12.71 -0.63 -13.24
CA PRO A 326 -11.61 -0.74 -12.32
C PRO A 326 -11.97 -1.59 -11.10
N CYS A 327 -10.94 -2.27 -10.59
CA CYS A 327 -11.00 -3.05 -9.37
C CYS A 327 -9.95 -2.54 -8.38
N LEU A 328 -10.12 -2.90 -7.12
CA LEU A 328 -9.13 -2.69 -6.08
C LEU A 328 -7.82 -3.37 -6.45
N GLY A 329 -6.70 -2.67 -6.26
CA GLY A 329 -5.37 -3.24 -6.39
C GLY A 329 -5.03 -4.19 -5.24
N PHE A 330 -3.92 -4.90 -5.39
CA PHE A 330 -3.51 -5.95 -4.46
C PHE A 330 -3.36 -5.48 -3.00
N ARG A 331 -2.95 -4.22 -2.80
CA ARG A 331 -2.73 -3.60 -1.48
C ARG A 331 -3.58 -2.35 -1.24
N ASP A 332 -4.65 -2.18 -2.02
CA ASP A 332 -5.55 -1.04 -1.86
C ASP A 332 -6.58 -1.29 -0.77
N HIS A 333 -6.59 -0.43 0.25
CA HIS A 333 -7.54 -0.46 1.36
C HIS A 333 -8.46 0.78 1.38
N THR A 334 -8.39 1.58 0.32
CA THR A 334 -9.16 2.82 0.19
C THR A 334 -9.60 2.98 -1.26
N ILE A 335 -10.80 3.49 -1.46
CA ILE A 335 -11.27 4.04 -2.73
C ILE A 335 -11.52 5.52 -2.48
N THR A 336 -10.78 6.37 -3.17
CA THR A 336 -10.86 7.82 -3.00
C THR A 336 -11.56 8.45 -4.20
N LEU A 337 -12.61 9.22 -3.92
CA LEU A 337 -13.35 9.97 -4.93
C LEU A 337 -13.15 11.48 -4.72
N LEU A 338 -12.53 12.12 -5.68
CA LEU A 338 -12.23 13.56 -5.65
C LEU A 338 -12.98 14.29 -6.76
N PRO A 339 -13.36 15.56 -6.56
CA PRO A 339 -13.95 16.35 -7.63
C PRO A 339 -12.92 16.57 -8.76
N LYS A 340 -13.37 16.35 -9.99
CA LYS A 340 -12.58 16.66 -11.18
C LYS A 340 -12.71 18.15 -11.49
N PRO A 341 -11.64 18.89 -11.63
CA PRO A 341 -11.71 20.31 -11.92
C PRO A 341 -12.30 20.52 -13.34
N LYS A 342 -13.37 21.31 -13.44
CA LYS A 342 -14.02 21.62 -14.72
C LYS A 342 -13.22 22.66 -15.52
N VAL A 343 -12.56 23.58 -14.85
CA VAL A 343 -11.81 24.67 -15.46
C VAL A 343 -10.50 24.89 -14.69
N ARG A 344 -9.42 25.10 -15.44
CA ARG A 344 -8.15 25.52 -14.85
C ARG A 344 -8.29 26.96 -14.36
N GLU A 345 -8.05 27.21 -13.07
CA GLU A 345 -8.11 28.57 -12.51
C GLU A 345 -7.04 29.46 -13.17
N ALA A 346 -7.48 30.43 -13.97
CA ALA A 346 -6.59 31.44 -14.50
C ALA A 346 -6.03 32.33 -13.37
N LEU A 347 -4.73 32.65 -13.44
CA LEU A 347 -4.02 33.53 -12.50
C LEU A 347 -4.22 33.12 -11.02
N SER A 348 -4.28 31.83 -10.74
CA SER A 348 -4.55 31.32 -9.38
C SER A 348 -3.52 31.79 -8.35
N PHE A 349 -2.31 32.13 -8.76
CA PHE A 349 -1.21 32.64 -7.94
C PHE A 349 -1.37 34.10 -7.51
N LEU A 350 -2.20 34.89 -8.20
CA LEU A 350 -2.51 36.29 -7.84
C LEU A 350 -3.67 36.39 -6.84
N ARG A 351 -4.38 35.29 -6.56
CA ARG A 351 -5.49 35.33 -5.63
C ARG A 351 -5.01 35.30 -4.19
N LEU A 352 -5.72 36.00 -3.29
CA LEU A 352 -5.44 36.02 -1.85
C LEU A 352 -5.41 34.63 -1.21
N GLY A 353 -6.08 33.65 -1.81
CA GLY A 353 -6.00 32.23 -1.45
C GLY A 353 -6.46 31.92 -0.03
N TRP A 354 -7.52 32.57 0.45
CA TRP A 354 -8.04 32.45 1.82
C TRP A 354 -8.36 31.00 2.24
N ASN A 355 -8.79 30.14 1.30
CA ASN A 355 -9.13 28.73 1.50
C ASN A 355 -8.14 27.78 0.83
N LYS A 356 -7.01 28.26 0.32
CA LYS A 356 -6.00 27.42 -0.34
C LYS A 356 -5.00 26.89 0.69
N HIS A 357 -4.58 25.64 0.50
CA HIS A 357 -3.47 25.06 1.24
C HIS A 357 -2.15 25.72 0.81
N THR A 358 -1.29 26.02 1.77
CA THR A 358 0.05 26.55 1.49
C THR A 358 1.03 26.11 2.56
N VAL A 359 2.15 25.58 2.15
CA VAL A 359 3.30 25.25 3.02
C VAL A 359 4.29 26.42 3.06
N THR A 360 4.39 27.16 1.97
CA THR A 360 5.32 28.29 1.76
C THR A 360 4.77 29.63 2.26
N ARG A 361 3.56 29.65 2.82
CA ARG A 361 2.83 30.88 3.20
C ARG A 361 2.60 31.86 2.04
N THR A 362 2.56 31.36 0.81
CA THR A 362 2.27 32.17 -0.38
C THR A 362 0.85 32.76 -0.38
N TYR A 363 -0.09 32.08 0.31
CA TYR A 363 -1.47 32.51 0.44
C TYR A 363 -1.78 33.03 1.85
N LEU A 364 -2.78 33.90 1.96
CA LEU A 364 -3.23 34.45 3.26
C LEU A 364 -3.62 33.39 4.26
N SER A 365 -4.12 32.25 3.80
CA SER A 365 -4.42 31.09 4.65
C SER A 365 -3.24 30.62 5.50
N GLY A 366 -2.00 30.84 5.06
CA GLY A 366 -0.79 30.47 5.79
C GLY A 366 -0.39 31.39 6.94
N PHE A 367 -0.98 32.62 7.01
CA PHE A 367 -0.69 33.60 8.07
C PHE A 367 -1.64 33.50 9.26
N PHE A 368 -2.83 32.94 9.05
CA PHE A 368 -3.82 32.83 10.11
C PHE A 368 -3.81 31.42 10.72
N LYS A 369 -3.57 31.31 12.04
CA LYS A 369 -3.77 30.09 12.81
C LYS A 369 -5.26 29.77 12.86
N ARG A 370 -5.81 29.18 11.80
CA ARG A 370 -7.19 28.69 11.81
C ARG A 370 -7.26 27.33 12.53
N LYS A 371 -8.31 27.14 13.32
CA LYS A 371 -8.75 25.81 13.71
C LYS A 371 -8.81 24.94 12.44
N ARG A 372 -8.32 23.69 12.47
CA ARG A 372 -8.24 22.74 11.35
C ARG A 372 -9.26 23.03 10.24
N VAL A 373 -8.81 23.68 9.16
CA VAL A 373 -9.63 23.85 7.96
C VAL A 373 -9.45 22.58 7.14
N PHE A 374 -10.52 21.81 6.97
CA PHE A 374 -10.49 20.66 6.11
C PHE A 374 -10.36 21.11 4.66
N MET A 375 -9.29 20.65 4.02
CA MET A 375 -8.98 20.94 2.61
C MET A 375 -9.88 20.11 1.69
N ASP A 376 -10.48 20.76 0.70
CA ASP A 376 -11.17 20.11 -0.39
C ASP A 376 -10.17 19.84 -1.50
N MET A 377 -9.64 18.62 -1.54
CA MET A 377 -8.63 18.21 -2.50
C MET A 377 -9.28 17.88 -3.85
N ASN A 378 -8.61 18.21 -4.93
CA ASN A 378 -8.97 17.83 -6.29
C ASN A 378 -7.73 17.41 -7.08
N THR A 379 -7.90 16.95 -8.32
CA THR A 379 -6.82 16.46 -9.18
C THR A 379 -6.16 17.55 -10.02
N ASN A 380 -6.31 18.83 -9.68
CA ASN A 380 -5.66 19.93 -10.39
C ASN A 380 -4.22 20.14 -9.92
N LEU A 381 -3.28 20.24 -10.85
CA LEU A 381 -1.86 20.52 -10.55
C LEU A 381 -1.61 21.88 -9.92
N HIS A 382 -2.51 22.86 -10.08
CA HIS A 382 -2.34 24.25 -9.60
C HIS A 382 -1.01 24.91 -10.00
N GLY A 383 -0.50 24.62 -11.18
CA GLY A 383 0.77 25.16 -11.69
C GLY A 383 1.23 24.46 -12.96
N GLU A 384 2.44 24.76 -13.37
CA GLU A 384 3.13 24.14 -14.51
C GLU A 384 4.50 23.63 -14.09
N LYS A 385 5.02 22.64 -14.82
CA LYS A 385 6.33 22.07 -14.54
C LYS A 385 7.42 23.13 -14.71
N ARG A 386 8.31 23.25 -13.73
CA ARG A 386 9.44 24.17 -13.68
C ARG A 386 10.65 23.46 -13.07
N PRO A 387 11.87 24.01 -13.23
CA PRO A 387 13.02 23.55 -12.48
C PRO A 387 12.83 23.72 -10.97
N ILE A 388 13.37 22.78 -10.18
CA ILE A 388 13.40 22.89 -8.71
C ILE A 388 14.38 24.00 -8.32
N ILE A 389 13.89 25.02 -7.61
CA ILE A 389 14.67 26.16 -7.13
C ILE A 389 14.78 26.13 -5.60
N ASP A 390 13.65 25.95 -4.91
CA ASP A 390 13.60 25.91 -3.43
C ASP A 390 13.66 24.47 -2.95
N ALA A 391 14.81 24.07 -2.41
CA ALA A 391 15.05 22.73 -1.91
C ALA A 391 14.60 22.55 -0.45
N GLU A 392 14.57 23.61 0.35
CA GLU A 392 14.33 23.51 1.82
C GLU A 392 12.88 23.15 2.16
N ILE A 393 11.94 23.42 1.25
CA ILE A 393 10.53 23.11 1.52
C ILE A 393 10.28 21.61 1.71
N TYR A 394 11.05 20.76 1.03
CA TYR A 394 10.88 19.31 1.11
C TYR A 394 11.35 18.75 2.45
N ASP A 395 12.38 19.35 3.06
CA ASP A 395 12.92 18.92 4.37
C ASP A 395 11.90 19.08 5.50
N ARG A 396 10.92 19.94 5.32
CA ARG A 396 9.85 20.16 6.30
C ARG A 396 8.85 19.00 6.34
N VAL A 397 8.68 18.30 5.24
CA VAL A 397 7.67 17.24 5.07
C VAL A 397 8.29 15.84 4.90
N SER A 398 9.58 15.74 4.67
CA SER A 398 10.28 14.45 4.61
C SER A 398 10.55 13.93 6.02
N ALA A 399 10.07 12.73 6.35
CA ALA A 399 10.38 12.07 7.61
C ALA A 399 11.83 11.56 7.66
N LEU A 400 12.41 11.26 6.49
CA LEU A 400 13.80 10.84 6.36
C LEU A 400 14.72 12.05 6.24
N PRO A 401 15.93 12.02 6.86
CA PRO A 401 16.91 13.09 6.78
C PRO A 401 17.73 13.00 5.48
N ILE A 402 17.05 13.02 4.33
CA ILE A 402 17.65 12.94 2.99
C ILE A 402 17.51 14.29 2.27
N PRO A 403 18.48 14.70 1.45
CA PRO A 403 18.39 15.91 0.65
C PRO A 403 17.54 15.68 -0.60
N VAL A 404 16.21 15.78 -0.46
CA VAL A 404 15.21 15.41 -1.47
C VAL A 404 15.53 16.02 -2.86
N ALA A 405 15.78 17.31 -2.93
CA ALA A 405 16.02 17.98 -4.23
C ALA A 405 17.28 17.49 -4.95
N LEU A 406 18.37 17.25 -4.20
CA LEU A 406 19.62 16.73 -4.77
C LEU A 406 19.45 15.29 -5.24
N LEU A 407 18.76 14.48 -4.44
CA LEU A 407 18.46 13.09 -4.79
C LEU A 407 17.63 13.01 -6.07
N ILE A 408 16.56 13.80 -6.19
CA ILE A 408 15.73 13.83 -7.42
C ILE A 408 16.56 14.24 -8.65
N LYS A 409 17.43 15.25 -8.53
CA LYS A 409 18.34 15.65 -9.63
C LYS A 409 19.31 14.54 -10.03
N ALA A 410 19.88 13.82 -9.05
CA ALA A 410 20.75 12.68 -9.31
C ALA A 410 19.99 11.55 -10.04
N LEU A 411 18.74 11.30 -9.65
CA LEU A 411 17.88 10.29 -10.31
C LEU A 411 17.48 10.70 -11.74
N GLU A 412 17.12 11.96 -11.96
CA GLU A 412 16.82 12.48 -13.32
C GLU A 412 18.00 12.36 -14.27
N THR A 413 19.23 12.56 -13.77
CA THR A 413 20.46 12.40 -14.54
C THR A 413 21.00 10.96 -14.56
N GLN A 414 20.30 10.02 -13.90
CA GLN A 414 20.68 8.61 -13.77
C GLN A 414 22.07 8.40 -13.12
N ASN A 415 22.49 9.34 -12.29
CA ASN A 415 23.70 9.21 -11.49
C ASN A 415 23.43 8.40 -10.22
N PHE A 416 23.40 7.07 -10.36
CA PHE A 416 23.06 6.16 -9.25
C PHE A 416 24.15 6.09 -8.17
N GLU A 417 25.41 6.40 -8.50
CA GLU A 417 26.46 6.47 -7.49
C GLU A 417 26.19 7.61 -6.52
N GLU A 418 25.92 8.81 -7.04
CA GLU A 418 25.56 9.96 -6.22
C GLU A 418 24.21 9.76 -5.53
N ALA A 419 23.22 9.22 -6.22
CA ALA A 419 21.93 8.91 -5.61
C ALA A 419 22.06 7.97 -4.39
N SER A 420 22.94 6.96 -4.46
CA SER A 420 23.20 6.05 -3.35
C SER A 420 23.85 6.77 -2.16
N ARG A 421 24.76 7.69 -2.38
CA ARG A 421 25.34 8.55 -1.34
C ARG A 421 24.29 9.46 -0.68
N LEU A 422 23.29 9.90 -1.46
CA LEU A 422 22.20 10.77 -1.01
C LEU A 422 21.04 10.01 -0.34
N GLY A 423 21.10 8.67 -0.23
CA GLY A 423 20.14 7.85 0.50
C GLY A 423 19.15 7.07 -0.35
N LEU A 424 19.45 6.80 -1.62
CA LEU A 424 18.58 6.01 -2.52
C LEU A 424 18.13 4.67 -1.94
N LEU A 425 18.99 3.98 -1.20
CA LEU A 425 18.71 2.64 -0.67
C LEU A 425 17.72 2.65 0.52
N GLU A 426 17.49 3.80 1.14
CA GLU A 426 16.62 3.94 2.30
C GLU A 426 15.18 4.31 1.95
N ILE A 427 14.93 4.76 0.70
CA ILE A 427 13.66 5.32 0.27
C ILE A 427 12.73 4.31 -0.40
N ALA A 428 11.47 4.69 -0.46
CA ALA A 428 10.45 4.14 -1.34
C ALA A 428 9.72 5.25 -2.10
N PRO A 429 9.01 4.92 -3.18
CA PRO A 429 8.23 5.92 -3.92
C PRO A 429 7.24 6.68 -3.04
N GLU A 430 6.61 5.99 -2.07
CA GLU A 430 5.60 6.57 -1.16
C GLU A 430 6.17 7.68 -0.25
N ASP A 431 7.47 7.67 0.04
CA ASP A 431 8.12 8.71 0.85
C ASP A 431 8.15 10.08 0.14
N PHE A 432 7.95 10.07 -1.19
CA PHE A 432 7.91 11.26 -2.04
C PHE A 432 6.49 11.77 -2.32
N ALA A 433 5.46 11.19 -1.72
CA ALA A 433 4.09 11.63 -1.86
C ALA A 433 3.88 13.08 -1.37
N LEU A 434 4.35 13.41 -0.16
CA LEU A 434 4.28 14.78 0.35
C LEU A 434 5.22 15.75 -0.39
N PRO A 435 6.49 15.44 -0.64
CA PRO A 435 7.34 16.28 -1.50
C PRO A 435 6.69 16.60 -2.84
N THR A 436 6.12 15.63 -3.54
CA THR A 436 5.39 15.85 -4.81
C THR A 436 4.18 16.75 -4.60
N PHE A 437 3.39 16.51 -3.54
CA PHE A 437 2.17 17.29 -3.27
C PHE A 437 2.45 18.77 -3.01
N ILE A 438 3.50 19.09 -2.24
CA ILE A 438 3.83 20.48 -1.90
C ILE A 438 4.69 21.19 -2.94
N ASP A 439 5.25 20.45 -3.91
CA ASP A 439 6.21 20.98 -4.88
C ASP A 439 5.63 22.12 -5.73
N PRO A 440 6.17 23.34 -5.64
CA PRO A 440 5.76 24.44 -6.51
C PRO A 440 6.23 24.23 -7.96
N SER A 441 7.23 23.39 -8.19
CA SER A 441 7.82 23.09 -9.50
C SER A 441 7.05 22.01 -10.27
N LYS A 442 6.10 21.33 -9.60
CA LYS A 442 5.25 20.27 -10.18
C LYS A 442 6.03 19.09 -10.78
N THR A 443 7.12 18.73 -10.12
CA THR A 443 7.91 17.55 -10.44
C THR A 443 7.23 16.30 -9.90
N GLU A 444 7.04 15.30 -10.74
CA GLU A 444 6.44 14.00 -10.38
C GLU A 444 7.48 13.11 -9.67
N MET A 445 7.90 13.52 -8.47
CA MET A 445 8.98 12.87 -7.72
C MET A 445 8.69 11.40 -7.41
N PHE A 446 7.42 11.08 -7.11
CA PHE A 446 6.98 9.70 -6.89
C PHE A 446 7.29 8.80 -8.09
N ALA A 447 6.97 9.25 -9.30
CA ALA A 447 7.22 8.49 -10.54
C ALA A 447 8.73 8.36 -10.82
N ILE A 448 9.48 9.45 -10.67
CA ILE A 448 10.95 9.46 -10.86
C ILE A 448 11.61 8.43 -9.93
N VAL A 449 11.27 8.44 -8.65
CA VAL A 449 11.83 7.51 -7.66
C VAL A 449 11.45 6.07 -7.99
N LYS A 450 10.18 5.82 -8.34
CA LYS A 450 9.70 4.48 -8.69
C LYS A 450 10.45 3.89 -9.89
N GLU A 451 10.59 4.66 -10.96
CA GLU A 451 11.30 4.22 -12.18
C GLU A 451 12.80 4.00 -11.91
N SER A 452 13.41 4.92 -11.16
CA SER A 452 14.85 4.84 -10.83
C SER A 452 15.19 3.66 -9.93
N LEU A 453 14.39 3.41 -8.88
CA LEU A 453 14.57 2.24 -8.01
C LEU A 453 14.41 0.94 -8.78
N LEU A 454 13.40 0.86 -9.66
CA LEU A 454 13.21 -0.33 -10.50
C LEU A 454 14.36 -0.54 -11.47
N ARG A 455 14.87 0.54 -12.07
CA ARG A 455 16.02 0.46 -12.98
C ARG A 455 17.26 -0.01 -12.25
N TYR A 456 17.58 0.61 -11.12
CA TYR A 456 18.72 0.21 -10.28
C TYR A 456 18.60 -1.25 -9.83
N ALA A 457 17.41 -1.70 -9.43
CA ALA A 457 17.17 -3.09 -9.06
C ALA A 457 17.40 -4.06 -10.24
N LYS A 458 16.98 -3.72 -11.45
CA LYS A 458 17.21 -4.53 -12.66
C LYS A 458 18.69 -4.66 -13.00
N GLU A 459 19.46 -3.61 -12.80
CA GLU A 459 20.89 -3.59 -13.11
C GLU A 459 21.73 -4.34 -12.07
N ASN A 460 21.28 -4.41 -10.78
CA ASN A 460 22.12 -4.86 -9.67
C ASN A 460 21.60 -6.08 -8.91
N VAL A 461 20.28 -6.34 -8.90
CA VAL A 461 19.67 -7.30 -7.95
C VAL A 461 18.75 -8.30 -8.63
N LEU A 462 17.94 -7.85 -9.58
CA LEU A 462 17.00 -8.75 -10.25
C LEU A 462 17.74 -9.66 -11.21
N PRO A 463 17.34 -10.94 -11.27
CA PRO A 463 17.96 -11.87 -12.23
C PRO A 463 17.76 -11.35 -13.65
N ASN A 464 18.82 -11.41 -14.44
CA ASN A 464 18.74 -11.11 -15.87
C ASN A 464 17.75 -12.06 -16.54
N VAL A 465 16.73 -11.49 -17.18
CA VAL A 465 15.67 -12.21 -17.90
C VAL A 465 15.78 -11.96 -19.37
#